data_f65d06726a52c4c69ca98dbbb62f6a36
#
_entry.id   f65d06726a52c4c69ca98dbbb62f6a36
#
_cell.length_a   1.000
_cell.length_b   1.000
_cell.length_c   1.000
_cell.angle_alpha   90.00
_cell.angle_beta   90.00
_cell.angle_gamma   90.00
#
_symmetry.space_group_name_H-M   'P 1'
#
loop_
_entity.id
_entity.type
_entity.pdbx_description
1 polymer ?
#
loop_
_entity_poly.entity_id
_entity_poly.type
_entity_poly.pdbx_seq_one_letter_code
_entity_poly.pdbx_strand_id
1 'polypeptide(L)'
;MSKEVSVAMLCASVQEAMKKKGVSTESIRRFEPVFNDFILYSGDGLYSQSLGAAFLAERLKELGGIAKTDEGSRLARTYSQGMRNLAEYYNFGILYRRQDCMGEIVWPEPFRECTEKYFDEMVSSGLSPRYYTHSRTTIHDLILFLDTRNIHAPGEIEASDNDAFIAGLAGLAQKSIERRICNLRRYYRYLYLHEYIAVPLGERLPKICTRGRTKLPTVWSQEDIAKIKKSADRISPEGKRSYAMIMLAAELGLRIGDIRNLTFADIDWERKIIIIIQHKTKQELCLPLTDTVGWALIDYIKNGRPITNSRYVFVKHRPPYDEFSPTSTLNYLLTKVLIRADIPADKKKQFGWHTFRRSLATNLLQNNVPMNTITEILGHNDPETAGQYYVQISTASLKPCILEVEVKDYVQN
;
A
#
# COMPACT_ATOMS: atom_id res chain seq x y z
N MET A 1 3.65 -1.19 -33.52
CA MET A 1 3.33 0.00 -34.34
C MET A 1 3.34 1.19 -33.41
N SER A 2 4.20 2.18 -33.62
CA SER A 2 4.18 3.45 -32.86
C SER A 2 2.86 4.16 -33.18
N LYS A 3 2.02 4.38 -32.15
CA LYS A 3 0.81 5.18 -32.31
C LYS A 3 1.25 6.63 -32.49
N GLU A 4 1.11 7.18 -33.67
CA GLU A 4 1.29 8.62 -33.91
C GLU A 4 0.06 9.36 -33.32
N VAL A 5 0.17 9.83 -32.09
CA VAL A 5 -0.89 10.55 -31.37
C VAL A 5 -0.33 11.87 -30.90
N SER A 6 -1.05 12.98 -31.17
CA SER A 6 -0.66 14.29 -30.65
C SER A 6 -0.82 14.34 -29.12
N VAL A 7 -0.02 15.18 -28.47
CA VAL A 7 -0.09 15.35 -27.01
C VAL A 7 -1.49 15.82 -26.58
N ALA A 8 -2.11 16.75 -27.30
CA ALA A 8 -3.44 17.25 -27.00
C ALA A 8 -4.51 16.12 -27.10
N MET A 9 -4.44 15.32 -28.16
CA MET A 9 -5.37 14.20 -28.35
C MET A 9 -5.19 13.14 -27.26
N LEU A 10 -3.97 12.84 -26.87
CA LEU A 10 -3.67 11.91 -25.79
C LEU A 10 -4.21 12.42 -24.45
N CYS A 11 -4.02 13.70 -24.14
CA CYS A 11 -4.54 14.31 -22.91
C CYS A 11 -6.06 14.24 -22.83
N ALA A 12 -6.76 14.55 -23.94
CA ALA A 12 -8.21 14.42 -24.02
C ALA A 12 -8.68 12.98 -23.82
N SER A 13 -8.01 12.02 -24.48
CA SER A 13 -8.32 10.59 -24.35
C SER A 13 -8.14 10.09 -22.92
N VAL A 14 -7.10 10.55 -22.22
CA VAL A 14 -6.87 10.21 -20.81
C VAL A 14 -7.97 10.78 -19.91
N GLN A 15 -8.40 12.01 -20.13
CA GLN A 15 -9.51 12.61 -19.37
C GLN A 15 -10.81 11.85 -19.59
N GLU A 16 -11.09 11.42 -20.81
CA GLU A 16 -12.27 10.61 -21.14
C GLU A 16 -12.20 9.22 -20.50
N ALA A 17 -11.02 8.57 -20.54
CA ALA A 17 -10.79 7.31 -19.85
C ALA A 17 -10.96 7.44 -18.32
N MET A 18 -10.55 8.59 -17.74
CA MET A 18 -10.81 8.89 -16.33
C MET A 18 -12.32 8.98 -16.02
N LYS A 19 -13.09 9.65 -16.87
CA LYS A 19 -14.56 9.75 -16.74
C LYS A 19 -15.21 8.37 -16.83
N LYS A 20 -14.86 7.56 -17.84
CA LYS A 20 -15.36 6.20 -17.99
C LYS A 20 -15.04 5.33 -16.78
N LYS A 21 -13.91 5.59 -16.12
CA LYS A 21 -13.49 4.91 -14.89
C LYS A 21 -14.17 5.46 -13.62
N GLY A 22 -15.09 6.39 -13.72
CA GLY A 22 -15.84 6.96 -12.59
C GLY A 22 -15.02 7.93 -11.72
N VAL A 23 -13.96 8.54 -12.26
CA VAL A 23 -13.21 9.58 -11.53
C VAL A 23 -14.06 10.82 -11.39
N SER A 24 -14.13 11.38 -10.16
CA SER A 24 -14.89 12.61 -9.94
C SER A 24 -14.37 13.77 -10.81
N THR A 25 -15.28 14.62 -11.26
CA THR A 25 -14.96 15.79 -12.09
C THR A 25 -13.91 16.69 -11.42
N GLU A 26 -13.98 16.87 -10.12
CA GLU A 26 -13.01 17.64 -9.35
C GLU A 26 -11.60 17.02 -9.40
N SER A 27 -11.51 15.70 -9.31
CA SER A 27 -10.25 14.98 -9.42
C SER A 27 -9.67 15.07 -10.82
N ILE A 28 -10.50 15.10 -11.87
CA ILE A 28 -10.05 15.28 -13.26
C ILE A 28 -9.54 16.70 -13.47
N ARG A 29 -10.28 17.71 -13.03
CA ARG A 29 -9.89 19.14 -13.12
C ARG A 29 -8.52 19.40 -12.50
N ARG A 30 -8.14 18.67 -11.47
CA ARG A 30 -6.81 18.80 -10.86
C ARG A 30 -5.65 18.50 -11.82
N PHE A 31 -5.87 17.71 -12.87
CA PHE A 31 -4.85 17.38 -13.88
C PHE A 31 -4.88 18.34 -15.07
N GLU A 32 -5.93 19.13 -15.28
CA GLU A 32 -6.04 20.08 -16.39
C GLU A 32 -4.84 21.03 -16.48
N PRO A 33 -4.35 21.66 -15.39
CA PRO A 33 -3.17 22.49 -15.46
C PRO A 33 -1.91 21.74 -15.94
N VAL A 34 -1.75 20.49 -15.52
CA VAL A 34 -0.61 19.65 -15.91
C VAL A 34 -0.66 19.32 -17.40
N PHE A 35 -1.85 18.97 -17.90
CA PHE A 35 -2.04 18.62 -19.30
C PHE A 35 -1.89 19.83 -20.22
N ASN A 36 -2.44 20.98 -19.82
CA ASN A 36 -2.28 22.23 -20.56
C ASN A 36 -0.80 22.67 -20.62
N ASP A 37 -0.09 22.56 -19.50
CA ASP A 37 1.33 22.87 -19.43
C ASP A 37 2.16 21.92 -20.31
N PHE A 38 1.80 20.65 -20.36
CA PHE A 38 2.48 19.70 -21.24
C PHE A 38 2.16 19.93 -22.73
N ILE A 39 0.94 20.31 -23.07
CA ILE A 39 0.57 20.70 -24.45
C ILE A 39 1.38 21.92 -24.89
N LEU A 40 1.48 22.94 -24.04
CA LEU A 40 2.30 24.13 -24.32
C LEU A 40 3.78 23.78 -24.49
N TYR A 41 4.33 22.95 -23.64
CA TYR A 41 5.71 22.47 -23.69
C TYR A 41 6.02 21.70 -24.99
N SER A 42 5.10 20.87 -25.43
CA SER A 42 5.26 20.03 -26.62
C SER A 42 5.01 20.75 -27.95
N GLY A 43 4.42 21.97 -27.94
CA GLY A 43 3.96 22.66 -29.14
C GLY A 43 2.92 21.85 -29.94
N ASP A 44 2.12 21.03 -29.25
CA ASP A 44 1.16 20.07 -29.83
C ASP A 44 1.79 19.02 -30.77
N GLY A 45 3.05 18.68 -30.50
CA GLY A 45 3.76 17.62 -31.22
C GLY A 45 3.26 16.21 -30.89
N LEU A 46 3.85 15.23 -31.56
CA LEU A 46 3.56 13.82 -31.29
C LEU A 46 4.10 13.40 -29.92
N TYR A 47 3.29 12.65 -29.17
CA TYR A 47 3.72 12.12 -27.89
C TYR A 47 4.78 11.03 -28.05
N SER A 48 5.84 11.13 -27.24
CA SER A 48 6.79 10.06 -26.99
C SER A 48 7.07 9.93 -25.50
N GLN A 49 7.48 8.74 -25.07
CA GLN A 49 7.82 8.53 -23.65
C GLN A 49 9.03 9.38 -23.22
N SER A 50 10.00 9.62 -24.13
CA SER A 50 11.14 10.48 -23.88
C SER A 50 10.73 11.94 -23.69
N LEU A 51 9.80 12.45 -24.51
CA LEU A 51 9.24 13.79 -24.38
C LEU A 51 8.54 13.96 -23.03
N GLY A 52 7.68 13.01 -22.66
CA GLY A 52 6.98 13.02 -21.37
C GLY A 52 7.92 12.96 -20.17
N ALA A 53 9.00 12.17 -20.26
CA ALA A 53 10.00 12.06 -19.21
C ALA A 53 10.83 13.35 -19.08
N ALA A 54 11.22 13.98 -20.20
CA ALA A 54 11.96 15.24 -20.23
C ALA A 54 11.14 16.38 -19.59
N PHE A 55 9.89 16.54 -20.00
CA PHE A 55 8.97 17.50 -19.41
C PHE A 55 8.84 17.32 -17.89
N LEU A 56 8.58 16.08 -17.45
CA LEU A 56 8.43 15.80 -16.02
C LEU A 56 9.71 16.13 -15.24
N ALA A 57 10.88 15.78 -15.78
CA ALA A 57 12.16 16.05 -15.14
C ALA A 57 12.41 17.57 -14.97
N GLU A 58 12.10 18.35 -15.99
CA GLU A 58 12.24 19.81 -15.97
C GLU A 58 11.29 20.44 -14.95
N ARG A 59 10.00 20.09 -14.97
CA ARG A 59 9.03 20.60 -14.01
C ARG A 59 9.34 20.21 -12.56
N LEU A 60 9.81 18.99 -12.33
CA LEU A 60 10.23 18.58 -10.99
C LEU A 60 11.48 19.30 -10.51
N LYS A 61 12.39 19.70 -11.42
CA LYS A 61 13.57 20.51 -11.10
C LYS A 61 13.15 21.94 -10.70
N GLU A 62 12.26 22.56 -11.46
CA GLU A 62 11.70 23.89 -11.14
C GLU A 62 10.96 23.88 -9.79
N LEU A 63 10.17 22.85 -9.52
CA LEU A 63 9.45 22.69 -8.27
C LEU A 63 10.36 22.29 -7.11
N GLY A 64 11.59 21.85 -7.37
CA GLY A 64 12.53 21.37 -6.35
C GLY A 64 12.89 22.41 -5.29
N GLY A 65 12.86 23.71 -5.64
CA GLY A 65 13.01 24.83 -4.71
C GLY A 65 11.80 25.06 -3.81
N ILE A 66 10.60 24.72 -4.30
CA ILE A 66 9.31 24.93 -3.64
C ILE A 66 8.83 23.64 -2.94
N ALA A 67 9.41 22.50 -3.28
CA ALA A 67 9.02 21.18 -2.77
C ALA A 67 9.19 21.00 -1.24
N LYS A 68 9.84 21.96 -0.57
CA LYS A 68 9.92 22.00 0.91
C LYS A 68 8.62 22.46 1.55
N THR A 69 7.67 23.02 0.79
CA THR A 69 6.34 23.39 1.25
C THR A 69 5.33 22.26 0.98
N ASP A 70 4.26 22.19 1.76
CA ASP A 70 3.18 21.21 1.54
C ASP A 70 2.52 21.36 0.17
N GLU A 71 2.44 22.59 -0.35
CA GLU A 71 1.86 22.94 -1.64
C GLU A 71 2.75 22.49 -2.79
N GLY A 72 4.04 22.76 -2.76
CA GLY A 72 5.00 22.31 -3.75
C GLY A 72 5.10 20.79 -3.82
N SER A 73 5.05 20.11 -2.68
CA SER A 73 5.01 18.63 -2.63
C SER A 73 3.71 18.05 -3.19
N ARG A 74 2.59 18.77 -3.08
CA ARG A 74 1.31 18.38 -3.67
C ARG A 74 1.34 18.56 -5.19
N LEU A 75 1.86 19.68 -5.66
CA LEU A 75 1.97 19.98 -7.08
C LEU A 75 2.91 19.00 -7.79
N ALA A 76 4.10 18.74 -7.26
CA ALA A 76 5.04 17.75 -7.80
C ALA A 76 4.41 16.33 -7.91
N ARG A 77 3.59 15.95 -6.92
CA ARG A 77 2.83 14.69 -7.00
C ARG A 77 1.78 14.70 -8.11
N THR A 78 1.10 15.82 -8.33
CA THR A 78 0.10 15.96 -9.38
C THR A 78 0.73 15.85 -10.77
N TYR A 79 1.87 16.52 -11.02
CA TYR A 79 2.64 16.36 -12.26
C TYR A 79 3.07 14.91 -12.48
N SER A 80 3.70 14.32 -11.48
CA SER A 80 4.16 12.92 -11.57
C SER A 80 3.01 11.94 -11.85
N GLN A 81 1.83 12.17 -11.30
CA GLN A 81 0.67 11.33 -11.51
C GLN A 81 0.02 11.57 -12.88
N GLY A 82 -0.12 12.84 -13.31
CA GLY A 82 -0.65 13.19 -14.62
C GLY A 82 0.17 12.59 -15.75
N MET A 83 1.49 12.79 -15.73
CA MET A 83 2.40 12.23 -16.74
C MET A 83 2.43 10.70 -16.75
N ARG A 84 2.27 10.09 -15.60
CA ARG A 84 2.14 8.63 -15.48
C ARG A 84 0.86 8.12 -16.12
N ASN A 85 -0.26 8.79 -15.92
CA ASN A 85 -1.52 8.43 -16.53
C ASN A 85 -1.45 8.54 -18.07
N LEU A 86 -0.79 9.55 -18.59
CA LEU A 86 -0.55 9.68 -20.02
C LEU A 86 0.28 8.53 -20.59
N ALA A 87 1.41 8.22 -19.94
CA ALA A 87 2.28 7.11 -20.35
C ALA A 87 1.55 5.75 -20.29
N GLU A 88 0.76 5.53 -19.25
CA GLU A 88 -0.01 4.30 -19.06
C GLU A 88 -1.06 4.13 -20.16
N TYR A 89 -1.85 5.19 -20.42
CA TYR A 89 -2.88 5.15 -21.45
C TYR A 89 -2.27 5.03 -22.87
N TYR A 90 -1.19 5.74 -23.14
CA TYR A 90 -0.48 5.64 -24.43
C TYR A 90 -0.02 4.20 -24.71
N ASN A 91 0.56 3.55 -23.71
CA ASN A 91 1.09 2.19 -23.88
C ASN A 91 -0.01 1.12 -23.96
N PHE A 92 -1.08 1.26 -23.19
CA PHE A 92 -2.00 0.16 -22.93
C PHE A 92 -3.47 0.46 -23.32
N GLY A 93 -3.79 1.69 -23.68
CA GLY A 93 -5.16 2.11 -24.02
C GLY A 93 -6.11 2.22 -22.82
N ILE A 94 -5.64 1.87 -21.62
CA ILE A 94 -6.41 1.93 -20.37
C ILE A 94 -5.58 2.49 -19.22
N LEU A 95 -6.27 2.90 -18.14
CA LEU A 95 -5.65 3.34 -16.90
C LEU A 95 -5.75 2.24 -15.85
N TYR A 96 -4.65 1.57 -15.53
CA TYR A 96 -4.61 0.50 -14.52
C TYR A 96 -4.65 0.99 -13.09
N ARG A 97 -4.20 2.24 -12.86
CA ARG A 97 -4.10 2.77 -11.50
C ARG A 97 -5.45 3.19 -10.98
N ARG A 98 -5.70 2.76 -9.74
CA ARG A 98 -6.81 3.26 -8.97
C ARG A 98 -6.65 4.77 -8.81
N GLN A 99 -7.52 5.51 -9.39
CA GLN A 99 -7.83 6.84 -8.94
C GLN A 99 -8.88 6.67 -7.85
N ASP A 100 -8.85 7.49 -6.82
CA ASP A 100 -9.78 7.41 -5.69
C ASP A 100 -11.22 7.70 -6.16
N CYS A 101 -11.73 6.78 -6.97
CA CYS A 101 -13.08 6.81 -7.50
C CYS A 101 -13.97 6.18 -6.46
N MET A 102 -14.64 6.99 -5.71
CA MET A 102 -15.73 6.58 -4.83
C MET A 102 -17.04 6.39 -5.60
N GLY A 103 -16.99 6.40 -6.94
CA GLY A 103 -18.15 6.16 -7.79
C GLY A 103 -18.57 4.70 -7.77
N GLU A 104 -19.87 4.48 -7.91
CA GLU A 104 -20.42 3.15 -8.15
C GLU A 104 -19.91 2.61 -9.49
N ILE A 105 -19.27 1.43 -9.47
CA ILE A 105 -18.87 0.77 -10.70
C ILE A 105 -20.12 0.13 -11.29
N VAL A 106 -20.53 0.60 -12.44
CA VAL A 106 -21.59 -0.01 -13.23
C VAL A 106 -20.94 -1.03 -14.16
N TRP A 107 -21.34 -2.27 -14.04
CA TRP A 107 -20.86 -3.35 -14.92
C TRP A 107 -21.60 -3.30 -16.25
N PRO A 108 -20.94 -3.53 -17.41
CA PRO A 108 -21.62 -3.73 -18.69
C PRO A 108 -22.58 -4.91 -18.63
N GLU A 109 -23.73 -4.83 -19.34
CA GLU A 109 -24.78 -5.82 -19.24
C GLU A 109 -24.34 -7.28 -19.39
N PRO A 110 -23.53 -7.68 -20.37
CA PRO A 110 -23.11 -9.08 -20.49
C PRO A 110 -22.28 -9.59 -19.33
N PHE A 111 -21.56 -8.68 -18.61
CA PHE A 111 -20.73 -9.02 -17.44
C PHE A 111 -21.43 -8.76 -16.10
N ARG A 112 -22.56 -8.05 -16.09
CA ARG A 112 -23.19 -7.58 -14.86
C ARG A 112 -23.58 -8.74 -13.96
N GLU A 113 -24.42 -9.62 -14.47
CA GLU A 113 -24.99 -10.70 -13.66
C GLU A 113 -23.91 -11.58 -13.00
N CYS A 114 -22.97 -12.07 -13.79
CA CYS A 114 -21.90 -12.95 -13.26
C CYS A 114 -20.98 -12.22 -12.31
N THR A 115 -20.70 -10.93 -12.55
CA THR A 115 -19.79 -10.15 -11.72
C THR A 115 -20.42 -9.74 -10.40
N GLU A 116 -21.69 -9.34 -10.39
CA GLU A 116 -22.43 -9.03 -9.17
C GLU A 116 -22.54 -10.26 -8.27
N LYS A 117 -22.99 -11.40 -8.83
CA LYS A 117 -23.05 -12.68 -8.08
C LYS A 117 -21.69 -13.10 -7.52
N TYR A 118 -20.61 -12.91 -8.29
CA TYR A 118 -19.26 -13.20 -7.80
C TYR A 118 -18.90 -12.34 -6.58
N PHE A 119 -19.26 -11.05 -6.61
CA PHE A 119 -18.96 -10.16 -5.49
C PHE A 119 -19.85 -10.40 -4.28
N ASP A 120 -21.09 -10.82 -4.48
CA ASP A 120 -22.01 -11.22 -3.40
C ASP A 120 -21.47 -12.48 -2.67
N GLU A 121 -21.02 -13.48 -3.43
CA GLU A 121 -20.35 -14.66 -2.85
C GLU A 121 -19.07 -14.29 -2.11
N MET A 122 -18.28 -13.35 -2.66
CA MET A 122 -17.07 -12.87 -2.00
C MET A 122 -17.38 -12.17 -0.67
N VAL A 123 -18.43 -11.37 -0.60
CA VAL A 123 -18.90 -10.72 0.64
C VAL A 123 -19.35 -11.77 1.65
N SER A 124 -20.14 -12.72 1.22
CA SER A 124 -20.67 -13.81 2.06
C SER A 124 -19.57 -14.70 2.63
N SER A 125 -18.45 -14.86 1.91
CA SER A 125 -17.29 -15.63 2.38
C SER A 125 -16.42 -14.90 3.42
N GLY A 126 -16.81 -13.70 3.87
CA GLY A 126 -16.14 -12.96 4.96
C GLY A 126 -14.76 -12.41 4.59
N LEU A 127 -14.47 -12.21 3.31
CA LEU A 127 -13.19 -11.65 2.87
C LEU A 127 -13.06 -10.18 3.30
N SER A 128 -11.82 -9.75 3.53
CA SER A 128 -11.58 -8.39 4.01
C SER A 128 -12.06 -7.33 3.00
N PRO A 129 -12.61 -6.18 3.48
CA PRO A 129 -13.06 -5.09 2.61
C PRO A 129 -11.97 -4.58 1.66
N ARG A 130 -10.71 -4.65 2.08
CA ARG A 130 -9.57 -4.26 1.24
C ARG A 130 -9.35 -5.23 0.09
N TYR A 131 -9.53 -6.53 0.35
CA TYR A 131 -9.41 -7.55 -0.69
C TYR A 131 -10.52 -7.38 -1.73
N TYR A 132 -11.77 -7.20 -1.28
CA TYR A 132 -12.91 -6.87 -2.11
C TYR A 132 -12.63 -5.69 -3.04
N THR A 133 -12.17 -4.56 -2.47
CA THR A 133 -11.85 -3.36 -3.25
C THR A 133 -10.78 -3.60 -4.31
N HIS A 134 -9.73 -4.37 -3.99
CA HIS A 134 -8.67 -4.69 -4.95
C HIS A 134 -9.16 -5.63 -6.05
N SER A 135 -9.98 -6.62 -5.70
CA SER A 135 -10.58 -7.54 -6.67
C SER A 135 -11.48 -6.78 -7.63
N ARG A 136 -12.37 -5.94 -7.08
CA ARG A 136 -13.30 -5.10 -7.86
C ARG A 136 -12.57 -4.21 -8.85
N THR A 137 -11.49 -3.54 -8.44
CA THR A 137 -10.67 -2.73 -9.34
C THR A 137 -10.02 -3.57 -10.44
N THR A 138 -9.51 -4.76 -10.09
CA THR A 138 -8.85 -5.63 -11.07
C THR A 138 -9.81 -6.11 -12.15
N ILE A 139 -11.00 -6.56 -11.74
CA ILE A 139 -12.02 -7.07 -12.66
C ILE A 139 -12.59 -5.95 -13.52
N HIS A 140 -12.81 -4.76 -12.94
CA HIS A 140 -13.22 -3.59 -13.70
C HIS A 140 -12.19 -3.21 -14.77
N ASP A 141 -10.90 -3.18 -14.43
CA ASP A 141 -9.83 -2.92 -15.39
C ASP A 141 -9.78 -3.96 -16.50
N LEU A 142 -10.01 -5.25 -16.17
CA LEU A 142 -10.12 -6.32 -17.16
C LEU A 142 -11.30 -6.08 -18.11
N ILE A 143 -12.50 -5.84 -17.59
CA ILE A 143 -13.71 -5.66 -18.42
C ILE A 143 -13.55 -4.45 -19.36
N LEU A 144 -13.01 -3.32 -18.86
CA LEU A 144 -12.71 -2.17 -19.72
C LEU A 144 -11.68 -2.51 -20.81
N PHE A 145 -10.68 -3.34 -20.50
CA PHE A 145 -9.73 -3.81 -21.49
C PHE A 145 -10.38 -4.70 -22.55
N LEU A 146 -11.22 -5.63 -22.13
CA LEU A 146 -11.97 -6.52 -23.05
C LEU A 146 -12.87 -5.72 -23.98
N ASP A 147 -13.54 -4.68 -23.48
CA ASP A 147 -14.35 -3.77 -24.29
C ASP A 147 -13.52 -3.09 -25.41
N THR A 148 -12.26 -2.72 -25.15
CA THR A 148 -11.36 -2.17 -26.18
C THR A 148 -11.00 -3.18 -27.28
N ARG A 149 -11.25 -4.45 -27.05
CA ARG A 149 -11.02 -5.56 -28.00
C ARG A 149 -12.31 -6.10 -28.63
N ASN A 150 -13.42 -5.40 -28.41
CA ASN A 150 -14.78 -5.80 -28.84
C ASN A 150 -15.23 -7.16 -28.25
N ILE A 151 -14.79 -7.47 -27.04
CA ILE A 151 -15.21 -8.64 -26.27
C ILE A 151 -16.22 -8.16 -25.23
N HIS A 152 -17.47 -8.54 -25.42
CA HIS A 152 -18.58 -7.99 -24.64
C HIS A 152 -19.25 -9.02 -23.72
N ALA A 153 -18.91 -10.31 -23.85
CA ALA A 153 -19.45 -11.37 -23.01
C ALA A 153 -18.36 -12.27 -22.40
N PRO A 154 -18.58 -12.84 -21.21
CA PRO A 154 -17.60 -13.74 -20.56
C PRO A 154 -17.17 -14.93 -21.42
N GLY A 155 -18.12 -15.53 -22.19
CA GLY A 155 -17.85 -16.69 -23.04
C GLY A 155 -16.96 -16.41 -24.26
N GLU A 156 -16.74 -15.14 -24.61
CA GLU A 156 -15.91 -14.71 -25.72
C GLU A 156 -14.42 -14.55 -25.33
N ILE A 157 -14.11 -14.64 -24.03
CA ILE A 157 -12.75 -14.40 -23.52
C ILE A 157 -11.85 -15.55 -23.89
N GLU A 158 -10.74 -15.24 -24.59
CA GLU A 158 -9.70 -16.19 -24.94
C GLU A 158 -8.46 -16.06 -24.06
N ALA A 159 -7.59 -17.09 -24.09
CA ALA A 159 -6.31 -17.05 -23.39
C ALA A 159 -5.41 -15.90 -23.86
N SER A 160 -5.45 -15.60 -25.16
CA SER A 160 -4.70 -14.50 -25.79
C SER A 160 -5.07 -13.13 -25.23
N ASP A 161 -6.29 -12.92 -24.78
CA ASP A 161 -6.74 -11.68 -24.15
C ASP A 161 -6.13 -11.50 -22.79
N ASN A 162 -6.04 -12.60 -22.03
CA ASN A 162 -5.36 -12.59 -20.73
C ASN A 162 -3.87 -12.24 -20.87
N ASP A 163 -3.19 -12.83 -21.85
CA ASP A 163 -1.76 -12.55 -22.10
C ASP A 163 -1.56 -11.07 -22.46
N ALA A 164 -2.44 -10.52 -23.31
CA ALA A 164 -2.39 -9.12 -23.69
C ALA A 164 -2.71 -8.20 -22.48
N PHE A 165 -3.68 -8.54 -21.64
CA PHE A 165 -3.99 -7.79 -20.42
C PHE A 165 -2.80 -7.80 -19.45
N ILE A 166 -2.19 -8.98 -19.23
CA ILE A 166 -1.05 -9.13 -18.31
C ILE A 166 0.18 -8.40 -18.84
N ALA A 167 0.45 -8.45 -20.15
CA ALA A 167 1.51 -7.67 -20.78
C ALA A 167 1.34 -6.17 -20.52
N GLY A 168 0.11 -5.67 -20.52
CA GLY A 168 -0.24 -4.31 -20.15
C GLY A 168 0.07 -3.94 -18.70
N LEU A 169 0.28 -4.90 -17.82
CA LEU A 169 0.65 -4.66 -16.41
C LEU A 169 2.15 -4.45 -16.20
N ALA A 170 2.99 -4.58 -17.23
CA ALA A 170 4.46 -4.58 -17.12
C ALA A 170 5.06 -3.34 -16.40
N GLY A 171 4.36 -2.19 -16.42
CA GLY A 171 4.78 -0.97 -15.72
C GLY A 171 4.50 -0.95 -14.22
N LEU A 172 3.80 -1.95 -13.68
CA LEU A 172 3.46 -2.03 -12.27
C LEU A 172 4.55 -2.76 -11.46
N ALA A 173 4.56 -2.51 -10.15
CA ALA A 173 5.41 -3.28 -9.24
C ALA A 173 5.01 -4.77 -9.28
N GLN A 174 6.00 -5.68 -9.31
CA GLN A 174 5.80 -7.13 -9.42
C GLN A 174 4.75 -7.68 -8.44
N LYS A 175 4.76 -7.24 -7.19
CA LYS A 175 3.74 -7.61 -6.19
C LYS A 175 2.33 -7.14 -6.53
N SER A 176 2.19 -6.03 -7.26
CA SER A 176 0.89 -5.55 -7.72
C SER A 176 0.38 -6.39 -8.88
N ILE A 177 1.27 -6.83 -9.78
CA ILE A 177 0.96 -7.75 -10.87
C ILE A 177 0.51 -9.10 -10.29
N GLU A 178 1.29 -9.67 -9.39
CA GLU A 178 0.97 -10.93 -8.69
C GLU A 178 -0.43 -10.89 -8.07
N ARG A 179 -0.75 -9.82 -7.35
CA ARG A 179 -2.07 -9.63 -6.72
C ARG A 179 -3.19 -9.58 -7.76
N ARG A 180 -2.99 -8.87 -8.87
CA ARG A 180 -3.99 -8.79 -9.95
C ARG A 180 -4.22 -10.17 -10.57
N ILE A 181 -3.15 -10.91 -10.87
CA ILE A 181 -3.26 -12.28 -11.39
C ILE A 181 -3.98 -13.21 -10.40
N CYS A 182 -3.72 -13.09 -9.10
CA CYS A 182 -4.46 -13.86 -8.11
C CYS A 182 -5.96 -13.52 -8.09
N ASN A 183 -6.32 -12.23 -8.26
CA ASN A 183 -7.72 -11.82 -8.36
C ASN A 183 -8.38 -12.38 -9.63
N LEU A 184 -7.68 -12.31 -10.78
CA LEU A 184 -8.17 -12.87 -12.05
C LEU A 184 -8.36 -14.37 -11.96
N ARG A 185 -7.40 -15.09 -11.39
CA ARG A 185 -7.48 -16.55 -11.22
C ARG A 185 -8.73 -16.96 -10.43
N ARG A 186 -9.04 -16.22 -9.37
CA ARG A 186 -10.24 -16.46 -8.57
C ARG A 186 -11.52 -16.14 -9.34
N TYR A 187 -11.54 -15.03 -10.07
CA TYR A 187 -12.70 -14.64 -10.90
C TYR A 187 -12.94 -15.64 -12.01
N TYR A 188 -11.94 -16.03 -12.78
CA TYR A 188 -12.09 -17.05 -13.84
C TYR A 188 -12.48 -18.42 -13.31
N ARG A 189 -11.97 -18.79 -12.12
CA ARG A 189 -12.43 -20.02 -11.47
C ARG A 189 -13.92 -19.95 -11.16
N TYR A 190 -14.41 -18.82 -10.67
CA TYR A 190 -15.82 -18.60 -10.43
C TYR A 190 -16.62 -18.71 -11.74
N LEU A 191 -16.22 -17.97 -12.80
CA LEU A 191 -16.89 -18.01 -14.09
C LEU A 191 -16.95 -19.41 -14.67
N TYR A 192 -15.89 -20.20 -14.53
CA TYR A 192 -15.84 -21.58 -15.00
C TYR A 192 -16.76 -22.50 -14.19
N LEU A 193 -16.76 -22.39 -12.86
CA LEU A 193 -17.59 -23.22 -11.99
C LEU A 193 -19.10 -22.94 -12.16
N HIS A 194 -19.44 -21.74 -12.58
CA HIS A 194 -20.83 -21.33 -12.85
C HIS A 194 -21.17 -21.31 -14.35
N GLU A 195 -20.37 -21.97 -15.18
CA GLU A 195 -20.61 -22.20 -16.62
C GLU A 195 -20.72 -20.93 -17.47
N TYR A 196 -20.22 -19.78 -16.98
CA TYR A 196 -20.13 -18.55 -17.78
C TYR A 196 -19.02 -18.59 -18.85
N ILE A 197 -18.04 -19.47 -18.67
CA ILE A 197 -16.94 -19.75 -19.62
C ILE A 197 -16.73 -21.27 -19.74
N ALA A 198 -16.44 -21.74 -20.95
CA ALA A 198 -16.27 -23.17 -21.22
C ALA A 198 -14.88 -23.71 -20.84
N VAL A 199 -13.87 -22.85 -20.67
CA VAL A 199 -12.48 -23.21 -20.47
C VAL A 199 -11.96 -22.63 -19.15
N PRO A 200 -11.18 -23.38 -18.33
CA PRO A 200 -10.66 -22.90 -17.06
C PRO A 200 -9.49 -21.92 -17.30
N LEU A 201 -9.79 -20.71 -17.76
CA LEU A 201 -8.81 -19.66 -18.06
C LEU A 201 -7.91 -19.30 -16.87
N GLY A 202 -8.41 -19.46 -15.65
CA GLY A 202 -7.64 -19.20 -14.42
C GLY A 202 -6.41 -20.08 -14.26
N GLU A 203 -6.42 -21.30 -14.80
CA GLU A 203 -5.29 -22.24 -14.72
C GLU A 203 -4.17 -21.87 -15.71
N ARG A 204 -4.53 -21.23 -16.81
CA ARG A 204 -3.58 -20.77 -17.84
C ARG A 204 -2.84 -19.49 -17.46
N LEU A 205 -3.28 -18.80 -16.40
CA LEU A 205 -2.60 -17.59 -15.94
C LEU A 205 -1.20 -17.91 -15.40
N PRO A 206 -0.20 -17.06 -15.71
CA PRO A 206 1.19 -17.31 -15.31
C PRO A 206 1.33 -17.37 -13.79
N LYS A 207 2.12 -18.32 -13.29
CA LYS A 207 2.57 -18.35 -11.91
C LYS A 207 3.74 -17.40 -11.76
N ILE A 208 3.51 -16.22 -11.18
CA ILE A 208 4.61 -15.31 -10.89
C ILE A 208 5.31 -15.81 -9.63
N CYS A 209 6.48 -16.44 -9.82
CA CYS A 209 7.38 -16.67 -8.71
C CYS A 209 8.05 -15.35 -8.36
N THR A 210 7.62 -14.70 -7.30
CA THR A 210 8.43 -13.68 -6.65
C THR A 210 9.61 -14.40 -6.01
N ARG A 211 10.72 -14.53 -6.76
CA ARG A 211 12.00 -14.94 -6.16
C ARG A 211 12.20 -14.09 -4.92
N GLY A 212 12.63 -14.74 -3.84
CA GLY A 212 12.71 -14.21 -2.49
C GLY A 212 13.12 -12.74 -2.42
N ARG A 213 12.62 -12.03 -1.43
CA ARG A 213 12.74 -10.58 -1.28
C ARG A 213 14.16 -10.11 -1.54
N THR A 214 14.37 -9.45 -2.66
CA THR A 214 15.67 -8.86 -3.05
C THR A 214 16.03 -7.62 -2.22
N LYS A 215 15.12 -7.12 -1.39
CA LYS A 215 15.34 -5.94 -0.55
C LYS A 215 15.21 -6.30 0.92
N LEU A 216 16.26 -5.99 1.66
CA LEU A 216 16.23 -6.08 3.13
C LEU A 216 15.08 -5.24 3.70
N PRO A 217 14.38 -5.75 4.71
CA PRO A 217 13.32 -4.98 5.37
C PRO A 217 13.92 -3.70 5.97
N THR A 218 13.23 -2.58 5.79
CA THR A 218 13.62 -1.33 6.44
C THR A 218 13.34 -1.41 7.92
N VAL A 219 14.34 -1.11 8.73
CA VAL A 219 14.26 -0.98 10.18
C VAL A 219 14.81 0.40 10.59
N TRP A 220 14.35 0.92 11.71
CA TRP A 220 14.95 2.09 12.36
C TRP A 220 15.96 1.65 13.39
N SER A 221 17.04 2.41 13.54
CA SER A 221 17.97 2.24 14.65
C SER A 221 17.30 2.63 15.98
N GLN A 222 17.90 2.22 17.10
CA GLN A 222 17.42 2.63 18.42
C GLN A 222 17.46 4.15 18.59
N GLU A 223 18.47 4.80 18.01
CA GLU A 223 18.61 6.26 17.99
C GLU A 223 17.49 6.93 17.21
N ASP A 224 17.12 6.38 16.03
CA ASP A 224 16.01 6.90 15.26
C ASP A 224 14.67 6.74 16.02
N ILE A 225 14.46 5.61 16.67
CA ILE A 225 13.27 5.39 17.51
C ILE A 225 13.23 6.38 18.67
N ALA A 226 14.37 6.63 19.33
CA ALA A 226 14.46 7.61 20.39
C ALA A 226 14.18 9.04 19.88
N LYS A 227 14.72 9.42 18.71
CA LYS A 227 14.41 10.69 18.04
C LYS A 227 12.92 10.82 17.73
N ILE A 228 12.29 9.77 17.19
CA ILE A 228 10.85 9.75 16.88
C ILE A 228 10.04 9.98 18.16
N LYS A 229 10.33 9.24 19.22
CA LYS A 229 9.65 9.40 20.52
C LYS A 229 9.81 10.81 21.09
N LYS A 230 11.01 11.38 21.02
CA LYS A 230 11.32 12.73 21.51
C LYS A 230 10.62 13.84 20.70
N SER A 231 10.52 13.66 19.38
CA SER A 231 9.95 14.65 18.46
C SER A 231 8.42 14.60 18.36
N ALA A 232 7.79 13.59 18.98
CA ALA A 232 6.34 13.51 19.05
C ALA A 232 5.79 14.65 19.93
N ASP A 233 4.76 15.29 19.45
CA ASP A 233 4.07 16.35 20.18
C ASP A 233 3.34 15.77 21.39
N ARG A 234 3.66 16.26 22.57
CA ARG A 234 3.05 15.85 23.85
C ARG A 234 2.20 16.94 24.47
N ILE A 235 2.00 18.06 23.78
CA ILE A 235 1.27 19.22 24.29
C ILE A 235 -0.16 19.20 23.73
N SER A 236 -0.30 19.11 22.40
CA SER A 236 -1.62 19.12 21.78
C SER A 236 -2.37 17.79 21.99
N PRO A 237 -3.71 17.82 22.07
CA PRO A 237 -4.54 16.61 22.16
C PRO A 237 -4.27 15.58 21.07
N GLU A 238 -4.10 16.03 19.81
CA GLU A 238 -3.75 15.18 18.69
C GLU A 238 -2.33 14.61 18.80
N GLY A 239 -1.42 15.40 19.35
CA GLY A 239 -0.05 15.02 19.59
C GLY A 239 0.06 13.91 20.64
N LYS A 240 -0.64 14.06 21.77
CA LYS A 240 -0.75 13.04 22.83
C LYS A 240 -1.27 11.71 22.28
N ARG A 241 -2.31 11.76 21.44
CA ARG A 241 -2.82 10.58 20.72
C ARG A 241 -1.73 9.91 19.90
N SER A 242 -1.06 10.69 19.06
CA SER A 242 -0.01 10.18 18.16
C SER A 242 1.16 9.60 18.93
N TYR A 243 1.53 10.23 20.05
CA TYR A 243 2.57 9.74 20.94
C TYR A 243 2.19 8.40 21.58
N ALA A 244 1.00 8.27 22.14
CA ALA A 244 0.53 7.01 22.73
C ALA A 244 0.49 5.86 21.67
N MET A 245 0.06 6.15 20.45
CA MET A 245 0.08 5.18 19.36
C MET A 245 1.52 4.77 18.98
N ILE A 246 2.47 5.72 18.96
CA ILE A 246 3.89 5.44 18.69
C ILE A 246 4.49 4.57 19.80
N MET A 247 4.15 4.82 21.06
CA MET A 247 4.65 4.03 22.19
C MET A 247 4.17 2.57 22.09
N LEU A 248 2.89 2.34 21.79
CA LEU A 248 2.34 1.00 21.55
C LEU A 248 3.03 0.29 20.37
N ALA A 249 3.29 1.01 19.29
CA ALA A 249 3.96 0.44 18.11
C ALA A 249 5.45 0.14 18.36
N ALA A 250 6.16 1.04 19.06
CA ALA A 250 7.60 0.96 19.26
C ALA A 250 7.99 -0.03 20.36
N GLU A 251 7.24 -0.07 21.45
CA GLU A 251 7.59 -0.91 22.62
C GLU A 251 6.91 -2.27 22.59
N LEU A 252 5.66 -2.34 22.13
CA LEU A 252 4.90 -3.59 22.09
C LEU A 252 4.82 -4.20 20.69
N GLY A 253 5.30 -3.51 19.66
CA GLY A 253 5.28 -4.01 18.28
C GLY A 253 3.89 -4.20 17.71
N LEU A 254 2.85 -3.59 18.26
CA LEU A 254 1.47 -3.76 17.81
C LEU A 254 1.29 -3.26 16.37
N ARG A 255 0.46 -3.95 15.61
CA ARG A 255 0.08 -3.48 14.26
C ARG A 255 -0.81 -2.27 14.38
N ILE A 256 -0.67 -1.31 13.46
CA ILE A 256 -1.51 -0.09 13.46
C ILE A 256 -3.01 -0.38 13.41
N GLY A 257 -3.40 -1.49 12.78
CA GLY A 257 -4.79 -1.95 12.78
C GLY A 257 -5.29 -2.35 14.17
N ASP A 258 -4.43 -3.03 14.95
CA ASP A 258 -4.74 -3.45 16.30
C ASP A 258 -4.73 -2.25 17.25
N ILE A 259 -3.74 -1.35 17.14
CA ILE A 259 -3.69 -0.08 17.89
C ILE A 259 -4.95 0.77 17.63
N ARG A 260 -5.33 0.92 16.37
CA ARG A 260 -6.52 1.70 15.99
C ARG A 260 -7.80 1.15 16.59
N ASN A 261 -7.90 -0.17 16.69
CA ASN A 261 -9.09 -0.87 17.20
C ASN A 261 -9.03 -1.16 18.69
N LEU A 262 -7.98 -0.72 19.40
CA LEU A 262 -7.83 -0.90 20.85
C LEU A 262 -9.02 -0.28 21.60
N THR A 263 -9.65 -1.06 22.45
CA THR A 263 -10.76 -0.63 23.30
C THR A 263 -10.33 -0.49 24.77
N PHE A 264 -11.14 0.15 25.58
CA PHE A 264 -10.88 0.23 27.03
C PHE A 264 -10.93 -1.14 27.70
N ALA A 265 -11.76 -2.06 27.19
CA ALA A 265 -11.88 -3.42 27.72
C ALA A 265 -10.64 -4.28 27.46
N ASP A 266 -9.81 -3.91 26.47
CA ASP A 266 -8.60 -4.65 26.15
C ASP A 266 -7.42 -4.33 27.10
N ILE A 267 -7.59 -3.34 28.00
CA ILE A 267 -6.54 -2.87 28.90
C ILE A 267 -6.90 -3.23 30.34
N ASP A 268 -6.17 -4.17 30.93
CA ASP A 268 -6.24 -4.47 32.35
C ASP A 268 -5.18 -3.65 33.09
N TRP A 269 -5.66 -2.56 33.73
CA TRP A 269 -4.78 -1.64 34.45
C TRP A 269 -4.23 -2.21 35.76
N GLU A 270 -4.97 -3.12 36.40
CA GLU A 270 -4.56 -3.73 37.66
C GLU A 270 -3.47 -4.74 37.42
N ARG A 271 -3.66 -5.62 36.43
CA ARG A 271 -2.66 -6.62 36.06
C ARG A 271 -1.54 -6.08 35.19
N LYS A 272 -1.66 -4.84 34.74
CA LYS A 272 -0.74 -4.19 33.78
C LYS A 272 -0.53 -5.04 32.53
N ILE A 273 -1.61 -5.45 31.89
CA ILE A 273 -1.58 -6.20 30.62
C ILE A 273 -2.54 -5.62 29.58
N ILE A 274 -2.24 -5.86 28.34
CA ILE A 274 -3.11 -5.58 27.18
C ILE A 274 -3.46 -6.93 26.55
N ILE A 275 -4.74 -7.25 26.43
CA ILE A 275 -5.25 -8.46 25.81
C ILE A 275 -6.05 -8.08 24.57
N ILE A 276 -5.58 -8.44 23.38
CA ILE A 276 -6.25 -8.13 22.13
C ILE A 276 -6.45 -9.37 21.27
N ILE A 277 -7.54 -9.41 20.52
CA ILE A 277 -7.70 -10.33 19.40
C ILE A 277 -7.17 -9.62 18.15
N GLN A 278 -6.03 -10.07 17.64
CA GLN A 278 -5.42 -9.45 16.46
C GLN A 278 -6.35 -9.49 15.26
N HIS A 279 -6.59 -8.33 14.64
CA HIS A 279 -7.52 -8.22 13.52
C HIS A 279 -7.13 -9.09 12.31
N LYS A 280 -5.82 -9.23 12.04
CA LYS A 280 -5.31 -9.96 10.87
C LYS A 280 -5.25 -11.47 11.07
N THR A 281 -4.82 -11.92 12.22
CA THR A 281 -4.53 -13.35 12.52
C THR A 281 -5.64 -14.01 13.30
N LYS A 282 -6.56 -13.23 13.88
CA LYS A 282 -7.64 -13.69 14.76
C LYS A 282 -7.15 -14.42 16.03
N GLN A 283 -5.87 -14.25 16.36
CA GLN A 283 -5.28 -14.83 17.56
C GLN A 283 -5.33 -13.84 18.72
N GLU A 284 -5.54 -14.37 19.91
CA GLU A 284 -5.37 -13.61 21.12
C GLU A 284 -3.89 -13.34 21.38
N LEU A 285 -3.60 -12.12 21.78
CA LEU A 285 -2.27 -11.67 22.14
C LEU A 285 -2.34 -10.95 23.47
N CYS A 286 -1.61 -11.49 24.47
CA CYS A 286 -1.45 -10.88 25.78
C CYS A 286 -0.06 -10.26 25.89
N LEU A 287 0.02 -8.97 26.16
CA LEU A 287 1.29 -8.22 26.24
C LEU A 287 1.35 -7.46 27.57
N PRO A 288 2.54 -7.31 28.16
CA PRO A 288 2.72 -6.48 29.33
C PRO A 288 2.51 -4.99 29.00
N LEU A 289 1.75 -4.29 29.81
CA LEU A 289 1.60 -2.84 29.76
C LEU A 289 2.78 -2.23 30.52
N THR A 290 3.82 -1.81 29.79
CA THR A 290 4.97 -1.14 30.38
C THR A 290 4.57 0.21 30.98
N ASP A 291 5.25 0.68 32.02
CA ASP A 291 4.93 1.95 32.67
C ASP A 291 4.98 3.13 31.66
N THR A 292 5.93 3.11 30.72
CA THR A 292 6.07 4.14 29.68
C THR A 292 4.87 4.18 28.73
N VAL A 293 4.37 3.02 28.30
CA VAL A 293 3.16 2.90 27.47
C VAL A 293 1.92 3.28 28.29
N GLY A 294 1.84 2.80 29.54
CA GLY A 294 0.73 3.10 30.44
C GLY A 294 0.58 4.60 30.68
N TRP A 295 1.66 5.30 30.99
CA TRP A 295 1.62 6.76 31.18
C TRP A 295 1.28 7.51 29.90
N ALA A 296 1.74 7.07 28.75
CA ALA A 296 1.37 7.68 27.47
C ALA A 296 -0.14 7.53 27.16
N LEU A 297 -0.70 6.35 27.47
CA LEU A 297 -2.15 6.11 27.34
C LEU A 297 -2.94 6.95 28.31
N ILE A 298 -2.55 7.00 29.59
CA ILE A 298 -3.24 7.79 30.63
C ILE A 298 -3.23 9.28 30.27
N ASP A 299 -2.08 9.82 29.84
CA ASP A 299 -1.99 11.23 29.44
C ASP A 299 -2.91 11.54 28.26
N TYR A 300 -2.96 10.66 27.26
CA TYR A 300 -3.89 10.83 26.14
C TYR A 300 -5.35 10.74 26.60
N ILE A 301 -5.70 9.72 27.37
CA ILE A 301 -7.09 9.47 27.79
C ILE A 301 -7.61 10.62 28.66
N LYS A 302 -6.81 11.10 29.63
CA LYS A 302 -7.23 12.15 30.55
C LYS A 302 -7.13 13.56 29.96
N ASN A 303 -6.09 13.83 29.18
CA ASN A 303 -5.70 15.19 28.81
C ASN A 303 -5.75 15.45 27.30
N GLY A 304 -6.10 14.47 26.47
CA GLY A 304 -6.07 14.62 25.02
C GLY A 304 -7.30 14.05 24.31
N ARG A 305 -7.92 13.02 24.86
CA ARG A 305 -9.04 12.36 24.18
C ARG A 305 -10.31 13.22 24.24
N PRO A 306 -10.98 13.47 23.09
CA PRO A 306 -12.27 14.14 23.07
C PRO A 306 -13.32 13.35 23.86
N ILE A 307 -14.30 14.07 24.42
CA ILE A 307 -15.46 13.45 25.07
C ILE A 307 -16.32 12.80 23.98
N THR A 308 -16.49 11.49 24.07
CA THR A 308 -17.26 10.70 23.10
C THR A 308 -17.69 9.38 23.74
N ASN A 309 -18.80 8.81 23.28
CA ASN A 309 -19.30 7.51 23.71
C ASN A 309 -18.60 6.32 23.01
N SER A 310 -17.60 6.58 22.17
CA SER A 310 -16.86 5.52 21.48
C SER A 310 -16.14 4.64 22.48
N ARG A 311 -16.28 3.31 22.33
CA ARG A 311 -15.56 2.29 23.12
C ARG A 311 -14.05 2.23 22.82
N TYR A 312 -13.63 2.79 21.69
CA TYR A 312 -12.23 2.76 21.26
C TYR A 312 -11.40 3.79 22.02
N VAL A 313 -10.19 3.41 22.39
CA VAL A 313 -9.24 4.31 23.05
C VAL A 313 -8.90 5.47 22.12
N PHE A 314 -8.61 5.17 20.85
CA PHE A 314 -8.17 6.14 19.85
C PHE A 314 -9.31 6.56 18.92
N VAL A 315 -9.61 7.85 18.90
CA VAL A 315 -10.69 8.44 18.10
C VAL A 315 -10.19 9.60 17.24
N LYS A 316 -10.99 10.01 16.26
CA LYS A 316 -10.73 11.24 15.50
C LYS A 316 -10.84 12.46 16.42
N HIS A 317 -10.03 13.50 16.14
CA HIS A 317 -10.11 14.80 16.83
C HIS A 317 -10.89 15.84 16.01
N ARG A 318 -11.80 15.37 15.17
CA ARG A 318 -12.76 16.19 14.42
C ARG A 318 -14.16 15.66 14.68
N PRO A 319 -15.15 16.53 14.88
CA PRO A 319 -16.52 16.08 15.03
C PRO A 319 -16.92 15.13 13.90
N PRO A 320 -17.70 14.10 14.19
CA PRO A 320 -18.35 13.74 15.46
C PRO A 320 -17.48 12.96 16.47
N TYR A 321 -16.15 12.96 16.35
CA TYR A 321 -15.18 12.27 17.23
C TYR A 321 -15.29 10.74 17.21
N ASP A 322 -15.68 10.21 16.08
CA ASP A 322 -15.82 8.76 15.85
C ASP A 322 -14.48 8.04 15.85
N GLU A 323 -14.56 6.71 15.80
CA GLU A 323 -13.45 5.83 15.50
C GLU A 323 -12.88 6.08 14.11
N PHE A 324 -11.65 5.64 13.91
CA PHE A 324 -11.00 5.68 12.60
C PHE A 324 -11.62 4.67 11.64
N SER A 325 -11.70 5.04 10.36
CA SER A 325 -12.13 4.11 9.31
C SER A 325 -11.32 2.80 9.35
N PRO A 326 -11.95 1.63 9.18
CA PRO A 326 -11.25 0.32 9.14
C PRO A 326 -10.14 0.23 8.10
N THR A 327 -10.18 1.05 7.05
CA THR A 327 -9.17 1.09 5.99
C THR A 327 -8.06 2.11 6.23
N SER A 328 -8.20 2.98 7.25
CA SER A 328 -7.21 4.03 7.53
C SER A 328 -5.88 3.44 7.97
N THR A 329 -4.81 3.83 7.30
CA THR A 329 -3.43 3.42 7.64
C THR A 329 -2.79 4.33 8.67
N LEU A 330 -3.39 5.48 8.96
CA LEU A 330 -2.89 6.52 9.88
C LEU A 330 -1.44 6.97 9.62
N ASN A 331 -0.93 6.73 8.41
CA ASN A 331 0.45 7.08 8.04
C ASN A 331 0.71 8.59 8.14
N TYR A 332 -0.32 9.41 7.91
CA TYR A 332 -0.20 10.87 8.02
C TYR A 332 0.21 11.34 9.43
N LEU A 333 -0.22 10.62 10.49
CA LEU A 333 0.18 10.92 11.86
C LEU A 333 1.66 10.66 12.06
N LEU A 334 2.13 9.50 11.60
CA LEU A 334 3.54 9.14 11.70
C LEU A 334 4.42 10.06 10.83
N THR A 335 3.97 10.40 9.61
CA THR A 335 4.73 11.29 8.70
C THR A 335 5.00 12.64 9.35
N LYS A 336 4.02 13.23 10.05
CA LYS A 336 4.22 14.50 10.78
C LYS A 336 5.34 14.40 11.82
N VAL A 337 5.41 13.29 12.54
CA VAL A 337 6.44 13.08 13.57
C VAL A 337 7.80 12.81 12.94
N LEU A 338 7.87 12.03 11.85
CA LEU A 338 9.12 11.77 11.11
C LEU A 338 9.74 13.05 10.55
N ILE A 339 8.92 13.98 10.04
CA ILE A 339 9.38 15.29 9.58
C ILE A 339 9.99 16.09 10.74
N ARG A 340 9.34 16.12 11.90
CA ARG A 340 9.86 16.81 13.10
C ARG A 340 11.13 16.17 13.66
N ALA A 341 11.28 14.86 13.49
CA ALA A 341 12.44 14.11 13.92
C ALA A 341 13.64 14.25 12.97
N ASP A 342 13.46 14.98 11.86
CA ASP A 342 14.45 15.08 10.78
C ASP A 342 14.92 13.71 10.27
N ILE A 343 14.00 12.75 10.23
CA ILE A 343 14.26 11.43 9.66
C ILE A 343 13.86 11.47 8.20
N PRO A 344 14.83 11.28 7.26
CA PRO A 344 14.55 11.34 5.85
C PRO A 344 13.55 10.25 5.47
N ALA A 345 12.38 10.68 4.99
CA ALA A 345 11.40 9.82 4.38
C ALA A 345 11.89 9.42 2.98
N ASP A 346 12.92 8.61 2.90
CA ASP A 346 13.37 8.06 1.62
C ASP A 346 12.20 7.27 1.02
N LYS A 347 11.66 7.79 -0.10
CA LYS A 347 10.55 7.17 -0.84
C LYS A 347 10.90 5.76 -1.34
N LYS A 348 12.20 5.39 -1.37
CA LYS A 348 12.68 4.06 -1.73
C LYS A 348 12.63 3.09 -0.54
N LYS A 349 12.59 3.58 0.69
CA LYS A 349 12.45 2.80 1.91
C LYS A 349 11.00 2.90 2.37
N GLN A 350 10.33 1.80 2.57
CA GLN A 350 8.94 1.76 3.05
C GLN A 350 8.90 2.07 4.56
N PHE A 351 9.02 3.34 4.93
CA PHE A 351 8.78 3.78 6.30
C PHE A 351 7.28 3.84 6.59
N GLY A 352 6.87 3.22 7.69
CA GLY A 352 5.49 3.21 8.14
C GLY A 352 5.39 2.58 9.52
N TRP A 353 4.18 2.52 10.06
CA TRP A 353 3.93 1.91 11.37
C TRP A 353 4.51 0.51 11.53
N HIS A 354 4.51 -0.28 10.45
CA HIS A 354 5.05 -1.63 10.49
C HIS A 354 6.58 -1.69 10.65
N THR A 355 7.27 -0.57 10.41
CA THR A 355 8.71 -0.47 10.62
C THR A 355 9.05 -0.56 12.11
N PHE A 356 8.25 0.01 13.02
CA PHE A 356 8.45 -0.15 14.48
C PHE A 356 8.50 -1.63 14.88
N ARG A 357 7.52 -2.39 14.42
CA ARG A 357 7.44 -3.83 14.71
C ARG A 357 8.63 -4.61 14.15
N ARG A 358 9.11 -4.25 12.97
CA ARG A 358 10.32 -4.85 12.38
C ARG A 358 11.56 -4.47 13.21
N SER A 359 11.66 -3.22 13.61
CA SER A 359 12.78 -2.74 14.43
C SER A 359 12.80 -3.42 15.80
N LEU A 360 11.64 -3.57 16.45
CA LEU A 360 11.52 -4.31 17.71
C LEU A 360 11.97 -5.76 17.54
N ALA A 361 11.47 -6.46 16.51
CA ALA A 361 11.86 -7.84 16.26
C ALA A 361 13.37 -7.99 15.98
N THR A 362 13.95 -7.05 15.20
CA THR A 362 15.40 -7.03 14.93
C THR A 362 16.20 -6.81 16.21
N ASN A 363 15.73 -5.87 17.05
CA ASN A 363 16.39 -5.60 18.34
C ASN A 363 16.33 -6.80 19.28
N LEU A 364 15.18 -7.48 19.39
CA LEU A 364 15.05 -8.70 20.19
C LEU A 364 15.98 -9.80 19.69
N LEU A 365 16.08 -9.98 18.38
CA LEU A 365 16.98 -10.95 17.78
C LEU A 365 18.45 -10.62 18.05
N GLN A 366 18.84 -9.33 17.95
CA GLN A 366 20.20 -8.87 18.26
C GLN A 366 20.56 -9.07 19.75
N ASN A 367 19.57 -9.07 20.63
CA ASN A 367 19.73 -9.38 22.06
C ASN A 367 19.55 -10.88 22.36
N ASN A 368 19.70 -11.75 21.36
CA ASN A 368 19.65 -13.20 21.47
C ASN A 368 18.34 -13.76 22.04
N VAL A 369 17.22 -13.05 21.88
CA VAL A 369 15.90 -13.59 22.22
C VAL A 369 15.53 -14.70 21.21
N PRO A 370 15.11 -15.89 21.68
CA PRO A 370 14.74 -17.00 20.79
C PRO A 370 13.65 -16.61 19.79
N MET A 371 13.76 -17.11 18.55
CA MET A 371 12.84 -16.76 17.47
C MET A 371 11.37 -17.10 17.80
N ASN A 372 11.14 -18.23 18.51
CA ASN A 372 9.79 -18.62 18.94
C ASN A 372 9.18 -17.57 19.87
N THR A 373 9.96 -17.08 20.84
CA THR A 373 9.52 -16.01 21.75
C THR A 373 9.22 -14.71 21.01
N ILE A 374 10.07 -14.34 20.02
CA ILE A 374 9.79 -13.17 19.16
C ILE A 374 8.49 -13.36 18.37
N THR A 375 8.25 -14.57 17.87
CA THR A 375 7.05 -14.92 17.14
C THR A 375 5.79 -14.81 18.01
N GLU A 376 5.86 -15.26 19.25
CA GLU A 376 4.81 -15.16 20.26
C GLU A 376 4.52 -13.71 20.62
N ILE A 377 5.55 -12.93 21.00
CA ILE A 377 5.42 -11.48 21.34
C ILE A 377 4.75 -10.71 20.20
N LEU A 378 5.08 -11.07 18.97
CA LEU A 378 4.53 -10.39 17.81
C LEU A 378 3.20 -11.02 17.33
N GLY A 379 2.77 -12.19 17.80
CA GLY A 379 1.58 -12.89 17.34
C GLY A 379 1.65 -13.20 15.83
N HIS A 380 2.69 -13.92 15.41
CA HIS A 380 2.82 -14.44 14.05
C HIS A 380 2.29 -15.88 14.01
N ASN A 381 1.49 -16.21 13.00
CA ASN A 381 0.94 -17.58 12.83
C ASN A 381 1.97 -18.56 12.30
N ASP A 382 3.00 -18.08 11.64
CA ASP A 382 3.98 -18.89 10.93
C ASP A 382 5.39 -18.46 11.32
N PRO A 383 6.10 -19.31 12.09
CA PRO A 383 7.50 -19.08 12.47
C PRO A 383 8.45 -18.98 11.27
N GLU A 384 8.17 -19.72 10.16
CA GLU A 384 9.02 -19.67 8.97
C GLU A 384 8.94 -18.31 8.28
N THR A 385 7.75 -17.72 8.18
CA THR A 385 7.60 -16.36 7.65
C THR A 385 8.35 -15.34 8.51
N ALA A 386 8.36 -15.48 9.83
CA ALA A 386 9.15 -14.65 10.73
C ALA A 386 10.64 -14.89 10.50
N GLY A 387 11.10 -16.14 10.45
CA GLY A 387 12.48 -16.52 10.23
C GLY A 387 13.06 -15.97 8.94
N GLN A 388 12.36 -16.11 7.82
CA GLN A 388 12.81 -15.58 6.51
C GLN A 388 12.97 -14.05 6.50
N TYR A 389 12.20 -13.31 7.32
CA TYR A 389 12.35 -11.86 7.45
C TYR A 389 13.57 -11.45 8.27
N TYR A 390 13.86 -12.19 9.34
CA TYR A 390 14.86 -11.79 10.34
C TYR A 390 16.22 -12.39 10.07
N VAL A 391 16.30 -13.60 9.49
CA VAL A 391 17.57 -14.21 9.07
C VAL A 391 18.27 -13.35 8.01
N GLN A 392 17.53 -12.71 7.11
CA GLN A 392 18.13 -11.79 6.13
C GLN A 392 18.72 -10.52 6.75
N ILE A 393 18.27 -10.12 7.94
CA ILE A 393 18.78 -8.94 8.66
C ILE A 393 20.08 -9.29 9.41
N SER A 394 20.24 -10.54 9.78
CA SER A 394 21.39 -11.03 10.56
C SER A 394 22.63 -11.38 9.72
N THR A 395 22.72 -10.92 8.47
CA THR A 395 23.96 -11.13 7.66
C THR A 395 25.20 -10.54 8.32
N ALA A 396 25.06 -9.52 9.16
CA ALA A 396 26.17 -9.01 9.97
C ALA A 396 26.64 -10.02 11.02
N SER A 397 25.74 -10.85 11.56
CA SER A 397 26.06 -11.92 12.50
C SER A 397 26.71 -13.12 11.82
N LEU A 398 26.60 -13.23 10.48
CA LEU A 398 27.24 -14.28 9.70
C LEU A 398 28.67 -13.92 9.31
N LYS A 399 29.11 -12.66 9.48
CA LYS A 399 30.50 -12.26 9.21
C LYS A 399 31.56 -13.08 9.96
N PRO A 400 31.36 -13.47 11.23
CA PRO A 400 32.30 -14.35 11.92
C PRO A 400 32.33 -15.78 11.35
N CYS A 401 31.32 -16.18 10.58
CA CYS A 401 31.20 -17.50 9.94
C CYS A 401 31.74 -17.52 8.51
N ILE A 402 32.31 -16.41 8.03
CA ILE A 402 32.95 -16.36 6.72
C ILE A 402 34.21 -17.21 6.83
N LEU A 403 34.19 -18.35 6.15
CA LEU A 403 35.40 -19.15 5.93
C LEU A 403 36.33 -18.30 5.05
N GLU A 404 37.57 -18.09 5.49
CA GLU A 404 38.62 -17.56 4.63
C GLU A 404 38.83 -18.54 3.48
N VAL A 405 38.36 -18.19 2.31
CA VAL A 405 38.64 -18.96 1.08
C VAL A 405 40.08 -18.62 0.72
N GLU A 406 41.00 -19.56 0.93
CA GLU A 406 42.33 -19.46 0.36
C GLU A 406 42.19 -19.33 -1.15
N VAL A 407 42.44 -18.13 -1.66
CA VAL A 407 42.59 -17.94 -3.11
C VAL A 407 43.92 -18.59 -3.49
N LYS A 408 43.90 -19.84 -3.96
CA LYS A 408 45.04 -20.42 -4.65
C LYS A 408 45.20 -19.65 -5.94
N ASP A 409 46.25 -18.85 -6.02
CA ASP A 409 46.70 -18.23 -7.25
C ASP A 409 46.91 -19.33 -8.29
N TYR A 410 45.96 -19.43 -9.22
CA TYR A 410 46.21 -20.18 -10.47
C TYR A 410 47.16 -19.33 -11.31
N VAL A 411 48.47 -19.55 -11.14
CA VAL A 411 49.48 -19.10 -12.07
C VAL A 411 49.22 -19.85 -13.36
N GLN A 412 48.87 -19.12 -14.41
CA GLN A 412 48.81 -19.61 -15.77
C GLN A 412 50.23 -20.01 -16.18
N ASN A 413 50.42 -21.29 -16.53
CA ASN A 413 51.49 -21.75 -17.44
C ASN A 413 50.93 -21.81 -18.84
#